data_d2ed303b9e754ae5c11a4d1ef1454265
#
_entry.id   d2ed303b9e754ae5c11a4d1ef1454265
#
_cell.length_a   1.000
_cell.length_b   1.000
_cell.length_c   1.000
_cell.angle_alpha   90.00
_cell.angle_beta   90.00
_cell.angle_gamma   90.00
#
_symmetry.space_group_name_H-M   'P 1'
#
loop_
_entity.id
_entity.type
_entity.pdbx_description
1 polymer ?
#
loop_
_entity_poly.entity_id
_entity_poly.type
_entity_poly.pdbx_seq_one_letter_code
_entity_poly.pdbx_strand_id
1 'polypeptide(L)'
;MPISITDPADPRLADYVSLTDVVLRRRTEPERGMYIAESEKVIRRALRAGHRPRSYLMATRWVTDLADLVAQAEADGIPVYTGEHDVIESLTGFHLHRGALAAMQRPVLPDAVDLLRDARRVVVLEDVVDHTNVGAVFRSAAALGVDAVLVTPRCADPLYRRSIRVSMGTVFQVPWTRIDPWPQGLSLLHDAGLTVAAMALTDDSVPLDRLEADPPERLALVLGAEGDGLTARTVAAADLTVRIPMAGGVDSLNVAAASAVAMWALRSR
;
A
#
# COMPACT_ATOMS: atom_id res chain seq x y z
N MET A 1 4.47 -30.36 -10.43
CA MET A 1 5.93 -30.19 -10.73
C MET A 1 6.16 -28.84 -11.37
N PRO A 2 7.25 -28.12 -11.01
CA PRO A 2 7.61 -26.86 -11.65
C PRO A 2 7.74 -26.98 -13.17
N ILE A 3 7.30 -25.96 -13.87
CA ILE A 3 7.29 -25.90 -15.34
C ILE A 3 8.54 -25.10 -15.75
N SER A 4 9.47 -25.79 -16.42
CA SER A 4 10.69 -25.15 -16.93
C SER A 4 10.35 -24.24 -18.12
N ILE A 5 10.86 -23.01 -18.11
CA ILE A 5 10.75 -22.02 -19.17
C ILE A 5 12.14 -21.71 -19.76
N THR A 6 12.21 -21.68 -21.07
CA THR A 6 13.42 -21.35 -21.84
C THR A 6 13.20 -20.19 -22.80
N ASP A 7 11.94 -19.85 -23.08
CA ASP A 7 11.55 -18.78 -23.98
C ASP A 7 10.86 -17.65 -23.17
N PRO A 8 11.43 -16.44 -23.13
CA PRO A 8 10.80 -15.30 -22.47
C PRO A 8 9.51 -14.82 -23.19
N ALA A 9 9.28 -15.25 -24.44
CA ALA A 9 8.06 -14.94 -25.17
C ALA A 9 6.90 -15.92 -24.92
N ASP A 10 7.06 -16.89 -24.02
CA ASP A 10 6.03 -17.85 -23.66
C ASP A 10 4.76 -17.12 -23.18
N PRO A 11 3.59 -17.31 -23.84
CA PRO A 11 2.36 -16.59 -23.52
C PRO A 11 1.85 -16.86 -22.11
N ARG A 12 2.23 -17.96 -21.47
CA ARG A 12 1.88 -18.28 -20.07
C ARG A 12 2.51 -17.31 -19.07
N LEU A 13 3.56 -16.57 -19.48
CA LEU A 13 4.31 -15.62 -18.68
C LEU A 13 3.84 -14.17 -18.82
N ALA A 14 2.73 -13.93 -19.53
CA ALA A 14 2.22 -12.60 -19.85
C ALA A 14 2.03 -11.69 -18.61
N ASP A 15 1.79 -12.25 -17.42
CA ASP A 15 1.65 -11.50 -16.18
C ASP A 15 3.00 -10.91 -15.68
N TYR A 16 4.14 -11.46 -16.14
CA TYR A 16 5.50 -11.09 -15.69
C TYR A 16 6.27 -10.22 -16.69
N VAL A 17 5.70 -9.93 -17.84
CA VAL A 17 6.37 -9.15 -18.91
C VAL A 17 6.55 -7.70 -18.48
N SER A 18 7.75 -7.13 -18.72
CA SER A 18 8.03 -5.70 -18.59
C SER A 18 7.60 -5.09 -17.24
N LEU A 19 7.99 -5.73 -16.14
CA LEU A 19 7.62 -5.27 -14.78
C LEU A 19 8.22 -3.90 -14.41
N THR A 20 9.16 -3.39 -15.17
CA THR A 20 9.78 -2.07 -14.99
C THR A 20 9.04 -0.96 -15.73
N ASP A 21 8.16 -1.29 -16.67
CA ASP A 21 7.32 -0.30 -17.36
C ASP A 21 6.16 0.16 -16.47
N VAL A 22 6.40 1.28 -15.77
CA VAL A 22 5.44 1.84 -14.80
C VAL A 22 4.12 2.22 -15.47
N VAL A 23 4.17 2.82 -16.66
CA VAL A 23 2.97 3.31 -17.36
C VAL A 23 2.09 2.14 -17.80
N LEU A 24 2.71 1.13 -18.41
CA LEU A 24 2.02 -0.09 -18.83
C LEU A 24 1.39 -0.80 -17.63
N ARG A 25 2.16 -1.03 -16.57
CA ARG A 25 1.75 -1.83 -15.42
C ARG A 25 0.65 -1.17 -14.59
N ARG A 26 0.70 0.17 -14.42
CA ARG A 26 -0.36 0.93 -13.71
C ARG A 26 -1.74 0.78 -14.35
N ARG A 27 -1.78 0.57 -15.66
CA ARG A 27 -3.02 0.33 -16.40
C ARG A 27 -3.39 -1.15 -16.40
N THR A 28 -2.47 -2.01 -16.80
CA THR A 28 -2.78 -3.42 -17.09
C THR A 28 -3.00 -4.28 -15.85
N GLU A 29 -2.33 -3.99 -14.72
CA GLU A 29 -2.51 -4.77 -13.49
C GLU A 29 -3.94 -4.65 -12.93
N PRO A 30 -4.52 -3.45 -12.75
CA PRO A 30 -5.90 -3.31 -12.32
C PRO A 30 -6.91 -3.88 -13.34
N GLU A 31 -6.72 -3.60 -14.64
CA GLU A 31 -7.59 -4.10 -15.71
C GLU A 31 -7.64 -5.64 -15.75
N ARG A 32 -6.52 -6.31 -15.48
CA ARG A 32 -6.42 -7.76 -15.41
C ARG A 32 -6.81 -8.35 -14.05
N GLY A 33 -7.16 -7.51 -13.08
CA GLY A 33 -7.49 -7.93 -11.74
C GLY A 33 -6.32 -8.60 -11.01
N MET A 34 -5.08 -8.12 -11.20
CA MET A 34 -3.89 -8.75 -10.64
C MET A 34 -2.90 -7.72 -10.08
N TYR A 35 -1.92 -8.20 -9.35
CA TYR A 35 -0.73 -7.47 -8.93
C TYR A 35 0.47 -8.42 -8.78
N ILE A 36 1.68 -7.86 -8.70
CA ILE A 36 2.91 -8.63 -8.53
C ILE A 36 3.44 -8.50 -7.11
N ALA A 37 3.58 -9.63 -6.42
CA ALA A 37 4.31 -9.75 -5.16
C ALA A 37 5.75 -10.20 -5.45
N GLU A 38 6.74 -9.46 -4.94
CA GLU A 38 8.16 -9.72 -5.12
C GLU A 38 8.81 -10.10 -3.80
N SER A 39 9.55 -11.17 -3.76
CA SER A 39 10.27 -11.81 -2.67
C SER A 39 9.43 -12.75 -1.81
N GLU A 40 10.09 -13.77 -1.27
CA GLU A 40 9.50 -14.77 -0.38
C GLU A 40 8.70 -14.15 0.77
N LYS A 41 9.30 -13.20 1.47
CA LYS A 41 8.69 -12.55 2.65
C LYS A 41 7.38 -11.84 2.30
N VAL A 42 7.35 -11.16 1.16
CA VAL A 42 6.17 -10.44 0.67
C VAL A 42 5.08 -11.42 0.24
N ILE A 43 5.46 -12.46 -0.52
CA ILE A 43 4.54 -13.52 -0.97
C ILE A 43 3.90 -14.20 0.24
N ARG A 44 4.69 -14.62 1.23
CA ARG A 44 4.15 -15.24 2.44
C ARG A 44 3.22 -14.34 3.23
N ARG A 45 3.46 -13.02 3.25
CA ARG A 45 2.54 -12.06 3.87
C ARG A 45 1.22 -11.95 3.11
N ALA A 46 1.26 -11.92 1.78
CA ALA A 46 0.06 -11.94 0.95
C ALA A 46 -0.78 -13.19 1.18
N LEU A 47 -0.14 -14.37 1.19
CA LEU A 47 -0.81 -15.65 1.45
C LEU A 47 -1.47 -15.70 2.84
N ARG A 48 -0.76 -15.24 3.90
CA ARG A 48 -1.33 -15.16 5.26
C ARG A 48 -2.50 -14.20 5.36
N ALA A 49 -2.54 -13.16 4.53
CA ALA A 49 -3.66 -12.23 4.42
C ALA A 49 -4.81 -12.78 3.56
N GLY A 50 -4.73 -14.03 3.09
CA GLY A 50 -5.77 -14.69 2.30
C GLY A 50 -5.75 -14.33 0.81
N HIS A 51 -4.72 -13.65 0.32
CA HIS A 51 -4.59 -13.35 -1.10
C HIS A 51 -4.26 -14.63 -1.88
N ARG A 52 -4.82 -14.75 -3.08
CA ARG A 52 -4.68 -15.95 -3.91
C ARG A 52 -3.65 -15.73 -5.02
N PRO A 53 -2.65 -16.61 -5.16
CA PRO A 53 -1.72 -16.58 -6.28
C PRO A 53 -2.38 -17.12 -7.55
N ARG A 54 -2.00 -16.57 -8.69
CA ARG A 54 -2.34 -17.06 -10.04
C ARG A 54 -1.24 -17.96 -10.57
N SER A 55 0.00 -17.61 -10.24
CA SER A 55 1.20 -18.36 -10.60
C SER A 55 2.40 -17.85 -9.83
N TYR A 56 3.49 -18.62 -9.86
CA TYR A 56 4.80 -18.21 -9.37
C TYR A 56 5.84 -18.22 -10.48
N LEU A 57 6.85 -17.37 -10.37
CA LEU A 57 8.02 -17.34 -11.23
C LEU A 57 9.27 -17.21 -10.37
N MET A 58 10.23 -18.12 -10.53
CA MET A 58 11.47 -18.12 -9.77
C MET A 58 12.64 -18.70 -10.58
N ALA A 59 13.86 -18.32 -10.24
CA ALA A 59 15.02 -19.00 -10.81
C ALA A 59 15.13 -20.43 -10.27
N THR A 60 15.60 -21.34 -11.11
CA THR A 60 15.71 -22.78 -10.83
C THR A 60 16.40 -23.08 -9.49
N ARG A 61 17.42 -22.27 -9.13
CA ARG A 61 18.13 -22.40 -7.86
C ARG A 61 17.29 -22.18 -6.60
N TRP A 62 16.17 -21.43 -6.70
CA TRP A 62 15.30 -21.12 -5.56
C TRP A 62 14.24 -22.19 -5.27
N VAL A 63 14.08 -23.17 -6.15
CA VAL A 63 13.07 -24.23 -6.00
C VAL A 63 13.27 -25.03 -4.71
N THR A 64 14.52 -25.33 -4.36
CA THR A 64 14.85 -26.06 -3.13
C THR A 64 14.61 -25.22 -1.88
N ASP A 65 15.03 -23.94 -1.90
CA ASP A 65 14.86 -23.05 -0.76
C ASP A 65 13.39 -22.70 -0.46
N LEU A 66 12.53 -22.76 -1.51
CA LEU A 66 11.12 -22.47 -1.44
C LEU A 66 10.25 -23.75 -1.64
N ALA A 67 10.78 -24.92 -1.30
CA ALA A 67 10.15 -26.20 -1.55
C ALA A 67 8.74 -26.31 -0.92
N ASP A 68 8.54 -25.72 0.25
CA ASP A 68 7.23 -25.67 0.92
C ASP A 68 6.20 -24.85 0.13
N LEU A 69 6.63 -23.69 -0.43
CA LEU A 69 5.80 -22.85 -1.28
C LEU A 69 5.46 -23.55 -2.60
N VAL A 70 6.43 -24.25 -3.18
CA VAL A 70 6.25 -25.03 -4.41
C VAL A 70 5.28 -26.17 -4.16
N ALA A 71 5.44 -26.93 -3.08
CA ALA A 71 4.55 -28.04 -2.72
C ALA A 71 3.10 -27.55 -2.47
N GLN A 72 2.94 -26.45 -1.78
CA GLN A 72 1.61 -25.85 -1.59
C GLN A 72 0.98 -25.42 -2.92
N ALA A 73 1.75 -24.76 -3.80
CA ALA A 73 1.28 -24.36 -5.11
C ALA A 73 0.83 -25.57 -5.96
N GLU A 74 1.58 -26.66 -5.93
CA GLU A 74 1.23 -27.89 -6.63
C GLU A 74 -0.07 -28.52 -6.09
N ALA A 75 -0.22 -28.56 -4.77
CA ALA A 75 -1.44 -29.05 -4.13
C ALA A 75 -2.68 -28.24 -4.52
N ASP A 76 -2.51 -26.94 -4.68
CA ASP A 76 -3.58 -26.00 -5.06
C ASP A 76 -3.77 -25.90 -6.59
N GLY A 77 -2.99 -26.61 -7.39
CA GLY A 77 -3.04 -26.56 -8.86
C GLY A 77 -2.53 -25.25 -9.46
N ILE A 78 -1.71 -24.50 -8.71
CA ILE A 78 -1.17 -23.20 -9.13
C ILE A 78 0.16 -23.44 -9.86
N PRO A 79 0.34 -22.92 -11.11
CA PRO A 79 1.55 -23.12 -11.86
C PRO A 79 2.77 -22.45 -11.23
N VAL A 80 3.88 -23.14 -11.18
CA VAL A 80 5.18 -22.65 -10.77
C VAL A 80 6.11 -22.67 -11.96
N TYR A 81 6.48 -21.51 -12.47
CA TYR A 81 7.41 -21.37 -13.59
C TYR A 81 8.84 -21.21 -13.07
N THR A 82 9.76 -21.96 -13.70
CA THR A 82 11.18 -21.89 -13.33
C THR A 82 12.03 -21.71 -14.57
N GLY A 83 13.08 -20.92 -14.45
CA GLY A 83 13.99 -20.65 -15.56
C GLY A 83 15.38 -20.22 -15.10
N GLU A 84 16.29 -20.13 -16.05
CA GLU A 84 17.60 -19.55 -15.79
C GLU A 84 17.48 -18.04 -15.61
N HIS A 85 18.50 -17.48 -15.01
CA HIS A 85 18.47 -16.09 -14.54
C HIS A 85 18.32 -15.08 -15.67
N ASP A 86 19.01 -15.29 -16.78
CA ASP A 86 18.98 -14.46 -17.97
C ASP A 86 17.62 -14.48 -18.67
N VAL A 87 16.95 -15.63 -18.72
CA VAL A 87 15.58 -15.76 -19.25
C VAL A 87 14.59 -14.93 -18.40
N ILE A 88 14.68 -15.03 -17.07
CA ILE A 88 13.82 -14.28 -16.15
C ILE A 88 14.09 -12.78 -16.25
N GLU A 89 15.34 -12.36 -16.32
CA GLU A 89 15.71 -10.96 -16.46
C GLU A 89 15.23 -10.36 -17.78
N SER A 90 15.39 -11.09 -18.88
CA SER A 90 14.87 -10.71 -20.21
C SER A 90 13.33 -10.52 -20.18
N LEU A 91 12.61 -11.39 -19.48
CA LEU A 91 11.15 -11.33 -19.34
C LEU A 91 10.69 -10.14 -18.48
N THR A 92 11.29 -9.98 -17.29
CA THR A 92 10.81 -9.05 -16.28
C THR A 92 11.35 -7.63 -16.44
N GLY A 93 12.48 -7.49 -17.13
CA GLY A 93 13.20 -6.23 -17.34
C GLY A 93 14.07 -5.83 -16.13
N PHE A 94 14.33 -6.73 -15.18
CA PHE A 94 15.24 -6.50 -14.05
C PHE A 94 15.81 -7.80 -13.48
N HIS A 95 16.94 -7.67 -12.81
CA HIS A 95 17.59 -8.79 -12.16
C HIS A 95 16.87 -9.20 -10.87
N LEU A 96 16.31 -10.41 -10.86
CA LEU A 96 15.65 -10.97 -9.68
C LEU A 96 16.68 -11.52 -8.69
N HIS A 97 17.09 -10.70 -7.73
CA HIS A 97 18.15 -11.05 -6.81
C HIS A 97 17.78 -12.12 -5.77
N ARG A 98 16.53 -12.19 -5.34
CA ARG A 98 16.12 -13.06 -4.21
C ARG A 98 14.72 -13.65 -4.39
N GLY A 99 14.63 -14.96 -4.25
CA GLY A 99 13.38 -15.66 -4.09
C GLY A 99 12.55 -15.76 -5.37
N ALA A 100 11.29 -15.41 -5.26
CA ALA A 100 10.29 -15.59 -6.29
C ALA A 100 9.49 -14.31 -6.55
N LEU A 101 8.83 -14.28 -7.69
CA LEU A 101 7.71 -13.43 -8.02
C LEU A 101 6.42 -14.25 -7.92
N ALA A 102 5.33 -13.63 -7.53
CA ALA A 102 4.00 -14.21 -7.64
C ALA A 102 3.07 -13.21 -8.34
N ALA A 103 2.40 -13.67 -9.39
CA ALA A 103 1.23 -12.98 -9.91
C ALA A 103 0.06 -13.33 -9.01
N MET A 104 -0.53 -12.32 -8.37
CA MET A 104 -1.57 -12.47 -7.37
C MET A 104 -2.91 -11.94 -7.89
N GLN A 105 -4.00 -12.59 -7.52
CA GLN A 105 -5.34 -12.07 -7.76
C GLN A 105 -5.57 -10.83 -6.89
N ARG A 106 -6.10 -9.74 -7.47
CA ARG A 106 -6.55 -8.60 -6.67
C ARG A 106 -7.74 -9.01 -5.80
N PRO A 107 -7.71 -8.67 -4.50
CA PRO A 107 -8.88 -8.86 -3.66
C PRO A 107 -9.97 -7.85 -4.02
N VAL A 108 -11.20 -8.19 -3.73
CA VAL A 108 -12.28 -7.22 -3.64
C VAL A 108 -12.00 -6.37 -2.41
N LEU A 109 -11.97 -5.04 -2.58
CA LEU A 109 -11.77 -4.14 -1.47
C LEU A 109 -13.02 -4.09 -0.59
N PRO A 110 -12.86 -3.93 0.74
CA PRO A 110 -13.99 -3.78 1.65
C PRO A 110 -14.76 -2.48 1.37
N ASP A 111 -16.02 -2.46 1.74
CA ASP A 111 -16.81 -1.23 1.76
C ASP A 111 -16.25 -0.25 2.81
N ALA A 112 -16.26 1.05 2.50
CA ALA A 112 -15.71 2.07 3.40
C ALA A 112 -16.49 2.17 4.71
N VAL A 113 -17.81 2.04 4.69
CA VAL A 113 -18.68 2.10 5.88
C VAL A 113 -18.36 0.92 6.81
N ASP A 114 -18.24 -0.29 6.24
CA ASP A 114 -17.89 -1.48 7.03
C ASP A 114 -16.48 -1.36 7.63
N LEU A 115 -15.55 -0.81 6.87
CA LEU A 115 -14.16 -0.62 7.31
C LEU A 115 -14.05 0.39 8.46
N LEU A 116 -14.91 1.40 8.49
CA LEU A 116 -14.88 2.49 9.47
C LEU A 116 -15.68 2.19 10.74
N ARG A 117 -16.53 1.18 10.75
CA ARG A 117 -17.51 0.91 11.82
C ARG A 117 -16.86 0.91 13.21
N ASP A 118 -15.80 0.16 13.40
CA ASP A 118 -15.12 -0.01 14.69
C ASP A 118 -13.72 0.62 14.71
N ALA A 119 -13.32 1.32 13.63
CA ALA A 119 -12.01 1.91 13.51
C ALA A 119 -11.84 3.09 14.47
N ARG A 120 -10.73 3.12 15.21
CA ARG A 120 -10.37 4.20 16.14
C ARG A 120 -9.29 5.11 15.57
N ARG A 121 -8.40 4.56 14.77
CA ARG A 121 -7.30 5.28 14.10
C ARG A 121 -7.35 5.01 12.61
N VAL A 122 -7.67 6.02 11.85
CA VAL A 122 -7.78 5.95 10.38
C VAL A 122 -6.77 6.92 9.76
N VAL A 123 -6.17 6.53 8.67
CA VAL A 123 -5.32 7.40 7.85
C VAL A 123 -5.97 7.56 6.48
N VAL A 124 -6.10 8.78 6.01
CA VAL A 124 -6.55 9.11 4.65
C VAL A 124 -5.40 9.72 3.87
N LEU A 125 -5.11 9.17 2.70
CA LEU A 125 -4.13 9.70 1.77
C LEU A 125 -4.85 10.45 0.64
N GLU A 126 -4.69 11.78 0.62
CA GLU A 126 -5.22 12.60 -0.46
C GLU A 126 -4.16 12.81 -1.53
N ASP A 127 -4.40 12.21 -2.70
CA ASP A 127 -3.64 12.42 -3.93
C ASP A 127 -2.13 12.14 -3.82
N VAL A 128 -1.72 11.28 -2.92
CA VAL A 128 -0.32 10.84 -2.79
C VAL A 128 0.02 9.94 -3.98
N VAL A 129 0.68 10.50 -4.99
CA VAL A 129 0.93 9.84 -6.27
C VAL A 129 2.23 9.02 -6.34
N ASP A 130 3.14 9.20 -5.38
CA ASP A 130 4.37 8.42 -5.31
C ASP A 130 4.14 7.10 -4.57
N HIS A 131 4.41 6.00 -5.28
CA HIS A 131 4.26 4.65 -4.75
C HIS A 131 5.19 4.34 -3.56
N THR A 132 6.32 5.04 -3.48
CA THR A 132 7.26 4.90 -2.36
C THR A 132 6.65 5.46 -1.09
N ASN A 133 6.04 6.64 -1.18
CA ASN A 133 5.37 7.29 -0.06
C ASN A 133 4.15 6.48 0.40
N VAL A 134 3.29 6.04 -0.52
CA VAL A 134 2.18 5.15 -0.17
C VAL A 134 2.68 3.90 0.55
N GLY A 135 3.69 3.21 0.02
CA GLY A 135 4.28 2.03 0.66
C GLY A 135 4.86 2.30 2.05
N ALA A 136 5.53 3.44 2.23
CA ALA A 136 6.10 3.85 3.52
C ALA A 136 5.02 4.17 4.55
N VAL A 137 3.94 4.86 4.15
CA VAL A 137 2.78 5.13 5.01
C VAL A 137 2.12 3.83 5.46
N PHE A 138 1.86 2.88 4.57
CA PHE A 138 1.31 1.57 4.95
C PHE A 138 2.22 0.80 5.92
N ARG A 139 3.54 0.93 5.75
CA ARG A 139 4.49 0.31 6.69
C ARG A 139 4.40 0.92 8.07
N SER A 140 4.31 2.23 8.17
CA SER A 140 4.14 2.94 9.43
C SER A 140 2.78 2.66 10.06
N ALA A 141 1.70 2.67 9.26
CA ALA A 141 0.34 2.36 9.69
C ALA A 141 0.26 0.96 10.34
N ALA A 142 0.83 -0.07 9.68
CA ALA A 142 0.89 -1.42 10.22
C ALA A 142 1.68 -1.51 11.53
N ALA A 143 2.81 -0.77 11.62
CA ALA A 143 3.67 -0.80 12.80
C ALA A 143 3.08 -0.05 14.00
N LEU A 144 2.22 0.94 13.75
CA LEU A 144 1.69 1.86 14.77
C LEU A 144 0.21 1.62 15.11
N GLY A 145 -0.36 0.50 14.62
CA GLY A 145 -1.70 0.07 14.99
C GLY A 145 -2.81 0.93 14.40
N VAL A 146 -2.65 1.42 13.16
CA VAL A 146 -3.73 2.05 12.40
C VAL A 146 -4.73 0.98 11.98
N ASP A 147 -6.01 1.23 12.22
CA ASP A 147 -7.09 0.27 11.97
C ASP A 147 -7.48 0.21 10.49
N ALA A 148 -7.41 1.35 9.79
CA ALA A 148 -7.75 1.44 8.39
C ALA A 148 -6.99 2.55 7.65
N VAL A 149 -6.72 2.32 6.35
CA VAL A 149 -6.20 3.33 5.44
C VAL A 149 -7.20 3.56 4.30
N LEU A 150 -7.57 4.82 4.08
CA LEU A 150 -8.36 5.23 2.91
C LEU A 150 -7.45 5.95 1.91
N VAL A 151 -7.65 5.67 0.63
CA VAL A 151 -6.91 6.34 -0.45
C VAL A 151 -7.87 7.02 -1.42
N THR A 152 -7.61 8.28 -1.76
CA THR A 152 -8.46 9.01 -2.72
C THR A 152 -8.25 8.51 -4.15
N PRO A 153 -9.14 8.86 -5.12
CA PRO A 153 -9.07 8.29 -6.48
C PRO A 153 -7.74 8.48 -7.21
N ARG A 154 -7.04 9.61 -6.96
CA ARG A 154 -5.77 9.93 -7.63
C ARG A 154 -4.54 9.39 -6.91
N CYS A 155 -4.70 8.79 -5.73
CA CYS A 155 -3.58 8.15 -5.04
C CYS A 155 -2.97 7.02 -5.86
N ALA A 156 -1.66 6.87 -5.73
CA ALA A 156 -0.96 5.70 -6.23
C ALA A 156 -1.56 4.41 -5.65
N ASP A 157 -1.53 3.37 -6.45
CA ASP A 157 -2.11 2.09 -6.06
C ASP A 157 -1.28 1.40 -4.95
N PRO A 158 -1.87 1.11 -3.78
CA PRO A 158 -1.19 0.36 -2.72
C PRO A 158 -0.72 -1.03 -3.15
N LEU A 159 -1.40 -1.67 -4.12
CA LEU A 159 -1.03 -2.98 -4.66
C LEU A 159 -0.06 -2.90 -5.84
N TYR A 160 0.42 -1.72 -6.22
CA TYR A 160 1.49 -1.64 -7.20
C TYR A 160 2.80 -2.18 -6.62
N ARG A 161 3.57 -2.91 -7.42
CA ARG A 161 4.80 -3.63 -7.01
C ARG A 161 5.74 -2.78 -6.13
N ARG A 162 5.95 -1.49 -6.47
CA ARG A 162 6.82 -0.60 -5.68
C ARG A 162 6.25 -0.32 -4.29
N SER A 163 4.95 -0.03 -4.16
CA SER A 163 4.29 0.19 -2.87
C SER A 163 4.37 -1.06 -1.99
N ILE A 164 4.10 -2.23 -2.57
CA ILE A 164 4.22 -3.52 -1.87
C ILE A 164 5.65 -3.76 -1.39
N ARG A 165 6.66 -3.49 -2.23
CA ARG A 165 8.06 -3.69 -1.90
C ARG A 165 8.54 -2.76 -0.80
N VAL A 166 8.21 -1.46 -0.88
CA VAL A 166 8.59 -0.47 0.15
C VAL A 166 7.89 -0.76 1.47
N SER A 167 6.63 -1.13 1.45
CA SER A 167 5.92 -1.57 2.65
C SER A 167 6.42 -2.91 3.18
N MET A 168 7.29 -3.62 2.45
CA MET A 168 7.67 -4.99 2.78
C MET A 168 6.46 -5.93 2.88
N GLY A 169 5.37 -5.63 2.17
CA GLY A 169 4.12 -6.38 2.20
C GLY A 169 3.21 -6.09 3.41
N THR A 170 3.49 -5.04 4.20
CA THR A 170 2.57 -4.65 5.29
C THR A 170 1.28 -4.04 4.77
N VAL A 171 1.23 -3.62 3.52
CA VAL A 171 -0.01 -3.26 2.80
C VAL A 171 -1.10 -4.34 2.87
N PHE A 172 -0.73 -5.59 3.08
CA PHE A 172 -1.67 -6.71 3.26
C PHE A 172 -2.14 -6.90 4.72
N GLN A 173 -1.55 -6.15 5.66
CA GLN A 173 -1.83 -6.30 7.09
C GLN A 173 -2.75 -5.21 7.64
N VAL A 174 -2.86 -4.08 6.92
CA VAL A 174 -3.76 -2.99 7.28
C VAL A 174 -4.93 -2.99 6.30
N PRO A 175 -6.16 -3.12 6.77
CA PRO A 175 -7.34 -3.00 5.93
C PRO A 175 -7.37 -1.64 5.23
N TRP A 176 -7.72 -1.61 3.96
CA TRP A 176 -7.79 -0.38 3.20
C TRP A 176 -8.82 -0.44 2.08
N THR A 177 -9.30 0.73 1.68
CA THR A 177 -10.17 0.87 0.51
C THR A 177 -9.99 2.23 -0.16
N ARG A 178 -10.62 2.41 -1.33
CA ARG A 178 -10.71 3.71 -1.98
C ARG A 178 -11.94 4.46 -1.48
N ILE A 179 -11.78 5.76 -1.30
CA ILE A 179 -12.88 6.67 -0.95
C ILE A 179 -13.13 7.62 -2.13
N ASP A 180 -14.30 7.49 -2.74
CA ASP A 180 -14.73 8.21 -3.92
C ASP A 180 -16.25 8.50 -3.82
N PRO A 181 -16.71 9.75 -4.09
CA PRO A 181 -15.94 10.92 -4.48
C PRO A 181 -15.21 11.60 -3.31
N TRP A 182 -14.14 12.36 -3.63
CA TRP A 182 -13.41 13.15 -2.66
C TRP A 182 -13.46 14.65 -3.00
N PRO A 183 -13.61 15.59 -2.03
CA PRO A 183 -13.62 15.40 -0.57
C PRO A 183 -14.99 15.06 0.04
N GLN A 184 -16.04 14.84 -0.74
CA GLN A 184 -17.37 14.54 -0.23
C GLN A 184 -17.40 13.30 0.69
N GLY A 185 -16.52 12.34 0.44
CA GLY A 185 -16.35 11.15 1.28
C GLY A 185 -15.91 11.43 2.72
N LEU A 186 -15.54 12.67 3.08
CA LEU A 186 -15.29 13.06 4.48
C LEU A 186 -16.55 12.86 5.34
N SER A 187 -17.75 12.99 4.77
CA SER A 187 -18.99 12.71 5.51
C SER A 187 -19.04 11.29 6.07
N LEU A 188 -18.47 10.29 5.38
CA LEU A 188 -18.41 8.91 5.87
C LEU A 188 -17.58 8.79 7.15
N LEU A 189 -16.52 9.60 7.30
CA LEU A 189 -15.71 9.65 8.52
C LEU A 189 -16.48 10.27 9.68
N HIS A 190 -17.18 11.38 9.42
CA HIS A 190 -18.05 12.02 10.41
C HIS A 190 -19.22 11.12 10.83
N ASP A 191 -19.89 10.48 9.86
CA ASP A 191 -20.99 9.53 10.11
C ASP A 191 -20.53 8.32 10.94
N ALA A 192 -19.26 7.92 10.79
CA ALA A 192 -18.65 6.89 11.61
C ALA A 192 -18.21 7.41 13.00
N GLY A 193 -18.40 8.70 13.31
CA GLY A 193 -18.02 9.31 14.59
C GLY A 193 -16.51 9.54 14.76
N LEU A 194 -15.78 9.68 13.67
CA LEU A 194 -14.36 10.02 13.66
C LEU A 194 -14.20 11.55 13.65
N THR A 195 -13.33 12.08 14.50
CA THR A 195 -12.81 13.44 14.36
C THR A 195 -11.84 13.48 13.21
N VAL A 196 -12.03 14.37 12.25
CA VAL A 196 -11.18 14.50 11.07
C VAL A 196 -10.12 15.58 11.30
N ALA A 197 -8.85 15.17 11.33
CA ALA A 197 -7.70 16.06 11.49
C ALA A 197 -6.91 16.17 10.18
N ALA A 198 -6.92 17.33 9.55
CA ALA A 198 -6.16 17.64 8.36
C ALA A 198 -4.72 18.03 8.72
N MET A 199 -3.73 17.30 8.20
CA MET A 199 -2.32 17.65 8.38
C MET A 199 -1.94 18.78 7.43
N ALA A 200 -2.07 20.03 7.91
CA ALA A 200 -1.84 21.24 7.11
C ALA A 200 -1.30 22.39 7.94
N LEU A 201 -0.62 23.33 7.27
CA LEU A 201 -0.17 24.58 7.84
C LEU A 201 -1.22 25.65 7.59
N THR A 202 -1.98 25.99 8.61
CA THR A 202 -2.92 27.13 8.63
C THR A 202 -2.66 27.96 9.88
N ASP A 203 -3.13 29.20 9.89
CA ASP A 203 -2.93 30.12 11.01
C ASP A 203 -3.52 29.57 12.32
N ASP A 204 -4.60 28.82 12.24
CA ASP A 204 -5.35 28.21 13.34
C ASP A 204 -4.96 26.75 13.61
N SER A 205 -3.95 26.22 12.91
CA SER A 205 -3.55 24.80 13.09
C SER A 205 -3.04 24.50 14.49
N VAL A 206 -3.53 23.41 15.07
CA VAL A 206 -3.14 22.90 16.40
C VAL A 206 -1.77 22.21 16.30
N PRO A 207 -0.81 22.54 17.17
CA PRO A 207 0.44 21.79 17.26
C PRO A 207 0.19 20.31 17.65
N LEU A 208 0.91 19.39 17.01
CA LEU A 208 0.73 17.95 17.20
C LEU A 208 0.94 17.50 18.67
N ASP A 209 1.90 18.09 19.37
CA ASP A 209 2.18 17.82 20.79
C ASP A 209 1.01 18.19 21.71
N ARG A 210 0.24 19.23 21.35
CA ARG A 210 -0.99 19.59 22.06
C ARG A 210 -2.10 18.55 21.82
N LEU A 211 -2.26 18.12 20.59
CA LEU A 211 -3.25 17.08 20.28
C LEU A 211 -2.87 15.72 20.89
N GLU A 212 -1.57 15.40 21.00
CA GLU A 212 -1.08 14.20 21.68
C GLU A 212 -1.47 14.14 23.16
N ALA A 213 -1.55 15.30 23.83
CA ALA A 213 -1.89 15.38 25.25
C ALA A 213 -3.34 14.93 25.53
N ASP A 214 -4.27 15.23 24.60
CA ASP A 214 -5.69 14.86 24.71
C ASP A 214 -6.24 14.53 23.31
N PRO A 215 -5.88 13.34 22.77
CA PRO A 215 -6.29 12.96 21.41
C PRO A 215 -7.76 12.51 21.41
N PRO A 216 -8.53 12.82 20.33
CA PRO A 216 -9.86 12.28 20.17
C PRO A 216 -9.87 10.75 20.27
N GLU A 217 -10.93 10.20 20.85
CA GLU A 217 -11.06 8.76 21.00
C GLU A 217 -11.02 8.05 19.64
N ARG A 218 -11.73 8.62 18.65
CA ARG A 218 -11.75 8.15 17.28
C ARG A 218 -11.25 9.26 16.35
N LEU A 219 -10.20 8.98 15.59
CA LEU A 219 -9.47 9.98 14.82
C LEU A 219 -9.15 9.51 13.41
N ALA A 220 -9.43 10.34 12.42
CA ALA A 220 -8.97 10.19 11.05
C ALA A 220 -7.92 11.28 10.73
N LEU A 221 -6.69 10.87 10.43
CA LEU A 221 -5.62 11.74 9.95
C LEU A 221 -5.64 11.84 8.44
N VAL A 222 -5.84 13.02 7.89
CA VAL A 222 -5.79 13.27 6.45
C VAL A 222 -4.44 13.87 6.08
N LEU A 223 -3.73 13.18 5.18
CA LEU A 223 -2.39 13.52 4.71
C LEU A 223 -2.44 13.84 3.22
N GLY A 224 -1.91 15.00 2.83
CA GLY A 224 -1.89 15.46 1.44
C GLY A 224 -0.67 15.03 0.64
N ALA A 225 -0.72 15.33 -0.65
CA ALA A 225 0.39 15.14 -1.58
C ALA A 225 1.60 16.00 -1.20
N GLU A 226 2.77 15.59 -1.70
CA GLU A 226 3.98 16.42 -1.64
C GLU A 226 3.83 17.64 -2.55
N GLY A 227 4.25 18.80 -2.06
CA GLY A 227 4.17 20.08 -2.75
C GLY A 227 2.87 20.81 -2.47
N ASP A 228 1.77 20.39 -3.05
CA ASP A 228 0.47 21.09 -2.95
C ASP A 228 -0.24 20.85 -1.60
N GLY A 229 0.14 19.82 -0.86
CA GLY A 229 -0.50 19.45 0.40
C GLY A 229 -1.96 18.98 0.22
N LEU A 230 -2.81 19.34 1.17
CA LEU A 230 -4.26 19.08 1.12
C LEU A 230 -4.99 20.18 0.34
N THR A 231 -6.07 19.80 -0.35
CA THR A 231 -6.92 20.80 -1.00
C THR A 231 -7.61 21.70 0.02
N ALA A 232 -7.84 22.96 -0.34
CA ALA A 232 -8.55 23.92 0.53
C ALA A 232 -9.95 23.42 0.93
N ARG A 233 -10.59 22.63 0.07
CA ARG A 233 -11.90 22.00 0.36
C ARG A 233 -11.78 20.94 1.45
N THR A 234 -10.75 20.13 1.41
CA THR A 234 -10.47 19.12 2.45
C THR A 234 -10.19 19.78 3.78
N VAL A 235 -9.32 20.80 3.78
CA VAL A 235 -9.00 21.57 5.01
C VAL A 235 -10.25 22.22 5.60
N ALA A 236 -11.09 22.85 4.77
CA ALA A 236 -12.32 23.49 5.23
C ALA A 236 -13.41 22.51 5.74
N ALA A 237 -13.34 21.25 5.31
CA ALA A 237 -14.31 20.21 5.71
C ALA A 237 -13.80 19.36 6.89
N ALA A 238 -12.56 19.52 7.33
CA ALA A 238 -11.99 18.87 8.51
C ALA A 238 -12.44 19.56 9.80
N ASP A 239 -12.52 18.81 10.91
CA ASP A 239 -12.89 19.35 12.22
C ASP A 239 -11.76 20.20 12.82
N LEU A 240 -10.51 19.84 12.49
CA LEU A 240 -9.34 20.59 12.91
C LEU A 240 -8.20 20.43 11.93
N THR A 241 -7.29 21.41 11.93
CA THR A 241 -6.00 21.32 11.24
C THR A 241 -4.88 21.08 12.26
N VAL A 242 -3.92 20.23 11.89
CA VAL A 242 -2.81 19.84 12.76
C VAL A 242 -1.50 20.08 12.04
N ARG A 243 -0.54 20.71 12.75
CA ARG A 243 0.82 20.88 12.27
C ARG A 243 1.83 20.16 13.15
N ILE A 244 2.90 19.66 12.54
CA ILE A 244 4.09 19.21 13.26
C ILE A 244 4.93 20.47 13.51
N PRO A 245 5.24 20.84 14.77
CA PRO A 245 6.14 21.97 15.05
C PRO A 245 7.52 21.71 14.43
N MET A 246 7.99 22.66 13.61
CA MET A 246 9.27 22.57 12.91
C MET A 246 10.26 23.61 13.46
N ALA A 247 11.55 23.33 13.32
CA ALA A 247 12.64 24.26 13.65
C ALA A 247 13.34 24.73 12.37
N GLY A 248 14.10 25.82 12.48
CA GLY A 248 15.02 26.27 11.42
C GLY A 248 14.37 26.79 10.14
N GLY A 249 13.08 27.20 10.19
CA GLY A 249 12.36 27.71 9.02
C GLY A 249 11.98 26.63 8.00
N VAL A 250 11.97 25.37 8.42
CA VAL A 250 11.47 24.25 7.60
C VAL A 250 9.95 24.22 7.68
N ASP A 251 9.27 24.21 6.53
CA ASP A 251 7.80 24.28 6.46
C ASP A 251 7.11 22.92 6.41
N SER A 252 7.80 21.88 5.92
CA SER A 252 7.19 20.56 5.73
C SER A 252 8.18 19.42 5.86
N LEU A 253 7.66 18.22 6.14
CA LEU A 253 8.35 16.95 6.00
C LEU A 253 7.79 16.19 4.80
N ASN A 254 8.59 15.29 4.23
CA ASN A 254 8.08 14.27 3.33
C ASN A 254 6.85 13.59 3.96
N VAL A 255 5.80 13.33 3.17
CA VAL A 255 4.52 12.81 3.67
C VAL A 255 4.66 11.49 4.45
N ALA A 256 5.61 10.62 4.06
CA ALA A 256 5.86 9.38 4.79
C ALA A 256 6.49 9.64 6.18
N ALA A 257 7.38 10.63 6.29
CA ALA A 257 7.94 11.04 7.57
C ALA A 257 6.89 11.72 8.45
N ALA A 258 6.13 12.68 7.89
CA ALA A 258 5.04 13.36 8.58
C ALA A 258 4.00 12.36 9.11
N SER A 259 3.61 11.38 8.28
CA SER A 259 2.66 10.34 8.67
C SER A 259 3.17 9.49 9.84
N ALA A 260 4.44 9.08 9.82
CA ALA A 260 5.02 8.27 10.88
C ALA A 260 5.05 9.03 12.22
N VAL A 261 5.43 10.32 12.21
CA VAL A 261 5.45 11.19 13.40
C VAL A 261 4.02 11.37 13.95
N ALA A 262 3.05 11.71 13.09
CA ALA A 262 1.68 11.92 13.51
C ALA A 262 1.02 10.63 14.05
N MET A 263 1.20 9.52 13.35
CA MET A 263 0.69 8.22 13.81
C MET A 263 1.32 7.78 15.14
N TRP A 264 2.62 8.03 15.33
CA TRP A 264 3.28 7.72 16.60
C TRP A 264 2.71 8.54 17.76
N ALA A 265 2.57 9.86 17.59
CA ALA A 265 2.04 10.77 18.60
C ALA A 265 0.58 10.41 18.96
N LEU A 266 -0.24 10.07 17.96
CA LEU A 266 -1.69 9.90 18.10
C LEU A 266 -2.15 8.40 18.14
N ARG A 267 -1.20 7.46 18.33
CA ARG A 267 -1.54 6.03 18.46
C ARG A 267 -2.45 5.76 19.66
N SER A 268 -3.26 4.73 19.57
CA SER A 268 -4.01 4.23 20.75
C SER A 268 -3.01 3.74 21.80
N ARG A 269 -3.14 4.25 23.01
CA ARG A 269 -2.35 3.84 24.19
C ARG A 269 -3.08 2.77 24.98
#